data_6cb2ee7c29a305935b4ac4c130e818db
#
_entry.id   6cb2ee7c29a305935b4ac4c130e818db
#
_cell.length_a   1.000
_cell.length_b   1.000
_cell.length_c   1.000
_cell.angle_alpha   90.00
_cell.angle_beta   90.00
_cell.angle_gamma   90.00
#
_symmetry.space_group_name_H-M   'P 1'
#
loop_
_entity.id
_entity.type
_entity.pdbx_description
1 polymer ?
#
loop_
_entity_poly.entity_id
_entity_poly.type
_entity_poly.pdbx_seq_one_letter_code
_entity_poly.pdbx_strand_id
1 'polypeptide(L)'
;VSDFHQALEAALAGGPQRHHEKTAEQGKLPVRERVDRLVDPGSFAEEGALANWEKEGLGADGVVTGLATIDCRRVALMANDPTVKAGSWGPKTVEKILRIQERALSLQVPIVYMVDSAGARITDQVQMFPGRRGAGRIFHNEVRLSGQVPQVCLLFGPSAAGGAYI
;
A
#
# COMPACT_ATOMS: atom_id res chain seq x y z
N VAL A 1 -7.92 19.53 -16.68
CA VAL A 1 -6.86 18.60 -17.18
C VAL A 1 -5.54 18.86 -16.44
N SER A 2 -5.12 20.15 -16.30
CA SER A 2 -3.90 20.51 -15.56
C SER A 2 -3.92 20.02 -14.11
N ASP A 3 -5.03 20.19 -13.41
CA ASP A 3 -5.19 19.81 -12.00
C ASP A 3 -5.07 18.30 -11.78
N PHE A 4 -5.59 17.50 -12.71
CA PHE A 4 -5.46 16.04 -12.64
C PHE A 4 -4.01 15.57 -12.81
N HIS A 5 -3.28 16.11 -13.78
CA HIS A 5 -1.88 15.74 -13.98
C HIS A 5 -1.02 16.14 -12.78
N GLN A 6 -1.23 17.35 -12.27
CA GLN A 6 -0.52 17.82 -11.08
C GLN A 6 -0.82 16.93 -9.85
N ALA A 7 -2.08 16.57 -9.64
CA ALA A 7 -2.49 15.67 -8.58
C ALA A 7 -1.85 14.28 -8.72
N LEU A 8 -1.83 13.75 -9.94
CA LEU A 8 -1.21 12.46 -10.21
C LEU A 8 0.31 12.50 -10.00
N GLU A 9 0.99 13.53 -10.50
CA GLU A 9 2.43 13.72 -10.28
C GLU A 9 2.76 13.80 -8.78
N ALA A 10 2.00 14.58 -7.99
CA ALA A 10 2.17 14.68 -6.56
C ALA A 10 1.95 13.33 -5.84
N ALA A 11 0.94 12.57 -6.27
CA ALA A 11 0.68 11.24 -5.72
C ALA A 11 1.78 10.23 -6.06
N LEU A 12 2.31 10.30 -7.29
CA LEU A 12 3.38 9.41 -7.75
C LEU A 12 4.74 9.76 -7.13
N ALA A 13 4.97 11.03 -6.81
CA ALA A 13 6.19 11.48 -6.15
C ALA A 13 6.38 10.88 -4.74
N GLY A 14 5.29 10.46 -4.07
CA GLY A 14 5.36 9.90 -2.74
C GLY A 14 5.66 10.93 -1.65
N GLY A 15 6.60 10.63 -0.77
CA GLY A 15 6.99 11.51 0.33
C GLY A 15 8.00 12.60 -0.06
N PRO A 16 8.39 13.46 0.90
CA PRO A 16 9.38 14.50 0.68
C PRO A 16 10.75 13.93 0.26
N GLN A 17 11.50 14.70 -0.56
CA GLN A 17 12.81 14.32 -1.09
C GLN A 17 13.79 13.77 -0.04
N ARG A 18 13.87 14.41 1.13
CA ARG A 18 14.71 13.96 2.25
C ARG A 18 14.41 12.52 2.72
N HIS A 19 13.17 12.05 2.54
CA HIS A 19 12.80 10.67 2.90
C HIS A 19 13.23 9.68 1.81
N HIS A 20 13.23 10.10 0.54
CA HIS A 20 13.80 9.29 -0.54
C HIS A 20 15.30 9.12 -0.37
N GLU A 21 16.03 10.19 -0.03
CA GLU A 21 17.47 10.15 0.26
C GLU A 21 17.76 9.18 1.42
N LYS A 22 17.03 9.31 2.52
CA LYS A 22 17.18 8.40 3.67
C LYS A 22 16.87 6.93 3.30
N THR A 23 15.90 6.69 2.45
CA THR A 23 15.54 5.35 1.96
C THR A 23 16.67 4.78 1.09
N ALA A 24 17.25 5.62 0.22
CA ALA A 24 18.38 5.26 -0.62
C ALA A 24 19.66 4.96 0.21
N GLU A 25 19.96 5.76 1.25
CA GLU A 25 21.06 5.52 2.19
C GLU A 25 20.95 4.16 2.89
N GLN A 26 19.74 3.65 3.10
CA GLN A 26 19.46 2.32 3.65
C GLN A 26 19.59 1.21 2.60
N GLY A 27 19.96 1.53 1.35
CA GLY A 27 20.04 0.57 0.24
C GLY A 27 18.66 0.08 -0.24
N LYS A 28 17.59 0.79 0.09
CA LYS A 28 16.22 0.41 -0.28
C LYS A 28 15.81 1.06 -1.59
N LEU A 29 15.12 0.31 -2.42
CA LEU A 29 14.48 0.82 -3.63
C LEU A 29 13.20 1.61 -3.27
N PRO A 30 12.84 2.64 -4.06
CA PRO A 30 11.51 3.25 -3.99
C PRO A 30 10.40 2.22 -4.17
N VAL A 31 9.24 2.44 -3.51
CA VAL A 31 8.14 1.47 -3.52
C VAL A 31 7.67 1.10 -4.93
N ARG A 32 7.53 2.08 -5.83
CA ARG A 32 7.07 1.83 -7.20
C ARG A 32 8.09 1.02 -8.01
N GLU A 33 9.39 1.28 -7.81
CA GLU A 33 10.44 0.48 -8.42
C GLU A 33 10.44 -0.97 -7.89
N ARG A 34 10.12 -1.19 -6.61
CA ARG A 34 9.94 -2.55 -6.06
C ARG A 34 8.78 -3.28 -6.77
N VAL A 35 7.66 -2.56 -6.98
CA VAL A 35 6.52 -3.11 -7.71
C VAL A 35 6.91 -3.43 -9.15
N ASP A 36 7.53 -2.49 -9.88
CA ASP A 36 7.92 -2.66 -11.29
C ASP A 36 8.90 -3.81 -11.50
N ARG A 37 9.77 -4.09 -10.51
CA ARG A 37 10.71 -5.23 -10.57
C ARG A 37 10.04 -6.57 -10.28
N LEU A 38 8.88 -6.59 -9.65
CA LEU A 38 8.16 -7.82 -9.30
C LEU A 38 7.20 -8.24 -10.39
N VAL A 39 6.55 -7.29 -11.05
CA VAL A 39 5.44 -7.55 -11.97
C VAL A 39 5.89 -7.61 -13.42
N ASP A 40 5.08 -8.21 -14.27
CA ASP A 40 5.31 -8.18 -15.71
C ASP A 40 5.28 -6.74 -16.23
N PRO A 41 6.19 -6.35 -17.14
CA PRO A 41 6.29 -4.97 -17.62
C PRO A 41 4.96 -4.41 -18.14
N GLY A 42 4.56 -3.25 -17.60
CA GLY A 42 3.34 -2.55 -18.00
C GLY A 42 2.03 -3.18 -17.53
N SER A 43 2.07 -4.24 -16.70
CA SER A 43 0.87 -4.91 -16.21
C SER A 43 0.23 -4.25 -14.99
N PHE A 44 0.94 -3.38 -14.27
CA PHE A 44 0.45 -2.81 -13.03
C PHE A 44 -0.61 -1.73 -13.26
N ALA A 45 -1.82 -2.00 -12.78
CA ALA A 45 -2.94 -1.06 -12.75
C ALA A 45 -3.16 -0.57 -11.30
N GLU A 46 -2.63 0.61 -10.99
CA GLU A 46 -2.74 1.20 -9.65
C GLU A 46 -4.16 1.63 -9.33
N GLU A 47 -4.63 1.34 -8.11
CA GLU A 47 -5.91 1.78 -7.57
C GLU A 47 -5.70 2.75 -6.40
N GLY A 48 -6.45 3.86 -6.41
CA GLY A 48 -6.43 4.84 -5.32
C GLY A 48 -5.16 5.67 -5.22
N ALA A 49 -4.45 5.89 -6.34
CA ALA A 49 -3.27 6.74 -6.39
C ALA A 49 -3.51 8.15 -5.84
N LEU A 50 -4.69 8.71 -6.07
CA LEU A 50 -5.07 10.06 -5.63
C LEU A 50 -5.55 10.15 -4.16
N ALA A 51 -5.43 9.08 -3.38
CA ALA A 51 -5.79 9.14 -1.96
C ALA A 51 -4.94 10.18 -1.22
N ASN A 52 -5.60 11.15 -0.57
CA ASN A 52 -4.97 12.26 0.16
C ASN A 52 -3.99 13.14 -0.67
N TRP A 53 -4.11 13.17 -2.00
CA TRP A 53 -3.22 13.97 -2.85
C TRP A 53 -3.21 15.46 -2.49
N GLU A 54 -4.32 15.99 -1.94
CA GLU A 54 -4.44 17.39 -1.49
C GLU A 54 -3.63 17.69 -0.21
N LYS A 55 -3.15 16.66 0.48
CA LYS A 55 -2.41 16.80 1.72
C LYS A 55 -0.92 16.65 1.44
N GLU A 56 -0.16 17.70 1.66
CA GLU A 56 1.28 17.71 1.48
C GLU A 56 1.95 16.52 2.20
N GLY A 57 2.80 15.80 1.46
CA GLY A 57 3.55 14.65 1.98
C GLY A 57 2.70 13.41 2.30
N LEU A 58 1.45 13.33 1.80
CA LEU A 58 0.57 12.17 1.94
C LEU A 58 0.19 11.52 0.60
N GLY A 59 1.06 11.59 -0.40
CA GLY A 59 0.82 10.99 -1.70
C GLY A 59 0.39 9.52 -1.60
N ALA A 60 -0.70 9.14 -2.26
CA ALA A 60 -1.32 7.82 -2.21
C ALA A 60 -1.59 7.28 -0.79
N ASP A 61 -1.56 8.14 0.22
CA ASP A 61 -1.64 7.85 1.67
C ASP A 61 -0.62 6.80 2.16
N GLY A 62 0.58 6.78 1.57
CA GLY A 62 1.68 5.91 1.99
C GLY A 62 1.49 4.43 1.68
N VAL A 63 0.56 4.09 0.80
CA VAL A 63 0.39 2.73 0.30
C VAL A 63 0.02 2.71 -1.18
N VAL A 64 0.76 1.92 -1.95
CA VAL A 64 0.47 1.62 -3.35
C VAL A 64 -0.32 0.33 -3.41
N THR A 65 -1.47 0.34 -4.09
CA THR A 65 -2.33 -0.84 -4.26
C THR A 65 -2.76 -0.96 -5.70
N GLY A 66 -2.92 -2.17 -6.20
CA GLY A 66 -3.36 -2.40 -7.57
C GLY A 66 -3.39 -3.86 -7.96
N LEU A 67 -3.73 -4.10 -9.21
CA LEU A 67 -3.69 -5.41 -9.85
C LEU A 67 -2.55 -5.44 -10.86
N ALA A 68 -1.93 -6.60 -11.01
CA ALA A 68 -0.86 -6.82 -11.97
C ALA A 68 -0.84 -8.27 -12.44
N THR A 69 0.16 -8.62 -13.26
CA THR A 69 0.54 -10.00 -13.50
C THR A 69 1.98 -10.27 -13.06
N ILE A 70 2.26 -11.49 -12.64
CA ILE A 70 3.59 -12.04 -12.39
C ILE A 70 3.66 -13.36 -13.16
N ASP A 71 4.59 -13.48 -14.11
CA ASP A 71 4.65 -14.63 -15.01
C ASP A 71 3.28 -14.93 -15.65
N CYS A 72 2.64 -13.88 -16.19
CA CYS A 72 1.32 -13.93 -16.82
C CYS A 72 0.15 -14.34 -15.89
N ARG A 73 0.36 -14.44 -14.58
CA ARG A 73 -0.68 -14.77 -13.59
C ARG A 73 -1.13 -13.52 -12.86
N ARG A 74 -2.43 -13.29 -12.82
CA ARG A 74 -3.00 -12.14 -12.12
C ARG A 74 -2.75 -12.21 -10.62
N VAL A 75 -2.36 -11.06 -10.04
CA VAL A 75 -2.14 -10.88 -8.60
C VAL A 75 -2.70 -9.54 -8.14
N ALA A 76 -3.08 -9.47 -6.89
CA ALA A 76 -3.34 -8.22 -6.18
C ALA A 76 -2.08 -7.81 -5.39
N LEU A 77 -1.81 -6.52 -5.33
CA LEU A 77 -0.62 -5.97 -4.67
C LEU A 77 -0.99 -4.89 -3.66
N MET A 78 -0.31 -4.92 -2.53
CA MET A 78 -0.28 -3.87 -1.51
C MET A 78 1.17 -3.62 -1.14
N ALA A 79 1.64 -2.37 -1.27
CA ALA A 79 3.02 -2.01 -0.97
C ALA A 79 3.09 -0.71 -0.15
N ASN A 80 3.70 -0.77 1.04
CA ASN A 80 3.92 0.43 1.85
C ASN A 80 5.01 1.31 1.24
N ASP A 81 4.77 2.63 1.24
CA ASP A 81 5.76 3.62 0.86
C ASP A 81 6.42 4.22 2.11
N PRO A 82 7.66 3.82 2.46
CA PRO A 82 8.33 4.32 3.64
C PRO A 82 8.69 5.81 3.55
N THR A 83 8.65 6.42 2.36
CA THR A 83 8.89 7.85 2.17
C THR A 83 7.71 8.69 2.67
N VAL A 84 6.51 8.12 2.73
CA VAL A 84 5.27 8.77 3.20
C VAL A 84 5.01 8.34 4.64
N LYS A 85 5.29 9.25 5.60
CA LYS A 85 5.08 9.00 7.05
C LYS A 85 5.63 7.64 7.53
N ALA A 86 6.81 7.22 7.01
CA ALA A 86 7.44 5.93 7.29
C ALA A 86 6.52 4.71 7.01
N GLY A 87 5.71 4.78 5.96
CA GLY A 87 4.77 3.72 5.59
C GLY A 87 3.64 3.49 6.58
N SER A 88 3.42 4.43 7.52
CA SER A 88 2.39 4.28 8.56
C SER A 88 0.98 4.40 8.00
N TRP A 89 0.05 3.70 8.66
CA TRP A 89 -1.33 3.60 8.24
C TRP A 89 -2.18 4.75 8.78
N GLY A 90 -2.93 5.38 7.90
CA GLY A 90 -4.02 6.30 8.21
C GLY A 90 -5.35 5.79 7.67
N PRO A 91 -6.44 6.57 7.78
CA PRO A 91 -7.77 6.14 7.34
C PRO A 91 -7.84 5.72 5.87
N LYS A 92 -7.18 6.47 4.97
CA LYS A 92 -7.17 6.13 3.54
C LYS A 92 -6.25 4.95 3.23
N THR A 93 -5.17 4.77 3.98
CA THR A 93 -4.33 3.56 3.90
C THR A 93 -5.18 2.32 4.19
N VAL A 94 -5.93 2.32 5.30
CA VAL A 94 -6.82 1.22 5.70
C VAL A 94 -7.86 0.95 4.62
N GLU A 95 -8.53 2.00 4.10
CA GLU A 95 -9.52 1.87 3.03
C GLU A 95 -8.95 1.20 1.78
N LYS A 96 -7.74 1.59 1.35
CA LYS A 96 -7.05 0.99 0.20
C LYS A 96 -6.67 -0.47 0.44
N ILE A 97 -6.15 -0.80 1.63
CA ILE A 97 -5.81 -2.19 1.98
C ILE A 97 -7.06 -3.07 1.97
N LEU A 98 -8.14 -2.63 2.61
CA LEU A 98 -9.41 -3.36 2.60
C LEU A 98 -9.92 -3.61 1.18
N ARG A 99 -9.86 -2.58 0.34
CA ARG A 99 -10.31 -2.66 -1.04
C ARG A 99 -9.51 -3.69 -1.84
N ILE A 100 -8.18 -3.69 -1.74
CA ILE A 100 -7.37 -4.63 -2.52
C ILE A 100 -7.52 -6.06 -2.00
N GLN A 101 -7.70 -6.28 -0.69
CA GLN A 101 -8.02 -7.59 -0.11
C GLN A 101 -9.38 -8.11 -0.61
N GLU A 102 -10.41 -7.24 -0.62
CA GLU A 102 -11.73 -7.57 -1.14
C GLU A 102 -11.69 -7.89 -2.65
N ARG A 103 -10.84 -7.18 -3.40
CA ARG A 103 -10.60 -7.45 -4.83
C ARG A 103 -9.92 -8.80 -5.04
N ALA A 104 -8.88 -9.11 -4.27
CA ALA A 104 -8.18 -10.40 -4.34
C ALA A 104 -9.15 -11.56 -4.11
N LEU A 105 -9.99 -11.45 -3.08
CA LEU A 105 -11.01 -12.46 -2.79
C LEU A 105 -12.06 -12.59 -3.90
N SER A 106 -12.58 -11.47 -4.39
CA SER A 106 -13.61 -11.47 -5.45
C SER A 106 -13.11 -12.03 -6.77
N LEU A 107 -11.85 -11.73 -7.11
CA LEU A 107 -11.22 -12.18 -8.36
C LEU A 107 -10.56 -13.57 -8.23
N GLN A 108 -10.49 -14.11 -7.01
CA GLN A 108 -9.80 -15.36 -6.69
C GLN A 108 -8.35 -15.35 -7.19
N VAL A 109 -7.62 -14.27 -6.90
CA VAL A 109 -6.21 -14.09 -7.26
C VAL A 109 -5.34 -14.01 -6.01
N PRO A 110 -4.06 -14.45 -6.07
CA PRO A 110 -3.11 -14.25 -4.98
C PRO A 110 -2.98 -12.77 -4.59
N ILE A 111 -2.68 -12.52 -3.33
CA ILE A 111 -2.32 -11.18 -2.86
C ILE A 111 -0.89 -11.18 -2.34
N VAL A 112 -0.11 -10.16 -2.75
CA VAL A 112 1.25 -9.93 -2.30
C VAL A 112 1.28 -8.63 -1.50
N TYR A 113 1.77 -8.72 -0.28
CA TYR A 113 2.00 -7.59 0.62
C TYR A 113 3.49 -7.26 0.65
N MET A 114 3.87 -6.05 0.27
CA MET A 114 5.22 -5.52 0.41
C MET A 114 5.26 -4.60 1.62
N VAL A 115 5.73 -5.11 2.75
CA VAL A 115 5.60 -4.44 4.05
C VAL A 115 6.86 -3.66 4.39
N ASP A 116 6.69 -2.37 4.71
CA ASP A 116 7.71 -1.46 5.20
C ASP A 116 6.98 -0.33 5.97
N SER A 117 6.56 -0.59 7.23
CA SER A 117 5.59 0.25 7.93
C SER A 117 5.93 0.48 9.39
N ALA A 118 5.83 1.73 9.82
CA ALA A 118 5.92 2.11 11.23
C ALA A 118 4.62 1.83 12.03
N GLY A 119 3.62 1.19 11.44
CA GLY A 119 2.36 0.87 12.08
C GLY A 119 1.30 1.97 11.94
N ALA A 120 0.38 2.06 12.88
CA ALA A 120 -0.71 3.03 12.84
C ALA A 120 -0.26 4.46 13.15
N ARG A 121 -0.75 5.44 12.40
CA ARG A 121 -0.57 6.85 12.73
C ARG A 121 -1.29 7.18 14.04
N ILE A 122 -0.53 7.64 15.03
CA ILE A 122 -1.05 7.92 16.39
C ILE A 122 -2.15 9.00 16.34
N THR A 123 -1.99 10.00 15.47
CA THR A 123 -2.95 11.12 15.32
C THR A 123 -4.28 10.70 14.68
N ASP A 124 -4.30 9.57 13.97
CA ASP A 124 -5.42 9.15 13.14
C ASP A 124 -6.22 7.98 13.75
N GLN A 125 -5.87 7.53 14.94
CA GLN A 125 -6.43 6.33 15.58
C GLN A 125 -7.96 6.37 15.71
N VAL A 126 -8.52 7.51 16.10
CA VAL A 126 -9.97 7.69 16.30
C VAL A 126 -10.75 7.49 14.99
N GLN A 127 -10.12 7.82 13.85
CA GLN A 127 -10.75 7.71 12.53
C GLN A 127 -10.48 6.37 11.86
N MET A 128 -9.38 5.70 12.23
CA MET A 128 -8.89 4.52 11.56
C MET A 128 -9.39 3.20 12.19
N PHE A 129 -9.50 3.14 13.53
CA PHE A 129 -9.85 1.88 14.21
C PHE A 129 -11.36 1.58 14.28
N PRO A 130 -12.25 2.55 14.52
CA PRO A 130 -13.67 2.24 14.72
C PRO A 130 -14.39 1.76 13.46
N GLY A 131 -15.46 1.01 13.69
CA GLY A 131 -16.43 0.66 12.66
C GLY A 131 -16.07 -0.58 11.83
N ARG A 132 -17.03 -0.97 10.99
CA ARG A 132 -16.93 -2.19 10.16
C ARG A 132 -15.82 -2.13 9.10
N ARG A 133 -15.37 -0.96 8.74
CA ARG A 133 -14.28 -0.71 7.80
C ARG A 133 -13.04 -0.11 8.46
N GLY A 134 -12.91 -0.25 9.78
CA GLY A 134 -11.72 0.11 10.51
C GLY A 134 -10.57 -0.89 10.33
N ALA A 135 -9.40 -0.58 10.88
CA ALA A 135 -8.17 -1.36 10.69
C ALA A 135 -8.30 -2.84 11.08
N GLY A 136 -9.13 -3.16 12.08
CA GLY A 136 -9.41 -4.56 12.45
C GLY A 136 -10.03 -5.40 11.33
N ARG A 137 -10.65 -4.76 10.34
CA ARG A 137 -11.21 -5.44 9.17
C ARG A 137 -10.12 -6.03 8.26
N ILE A 138 -8.90 -5.48 8.28
CA ILE A 138 -7.76 -6.00 7.53
C ILE A 138 -7.50 -7.45 7.95
N PHE A 139 -7.38 -7.71 9.25
CA PHE A 139 -7.14 -9.05 9.80
C PHE A 139 -8.31 -10.00 9.56
N HIS A 140 -9.54 -9.49 9.67
CA HIS A 140 -10.72 -10.27 9.31
C HIS A 140 -10.70 -10.68 7.83
N ASN A 141 -10.26 -9.80 6.93
CA ASN A 141 -10.15 -10.12 5.51
C ASN A 141 -9.04 -11.14 5.25
N GLU A 142 -7.90 -11.08 5.96
CA GLU A 142 -6.84 -12.10 5.88
C GLU A 142 -7.34 -13.48 6.25
N VAL A 143 -8.14 -13.57 7.31
CA VAL A 143 -8.79 -14.83 7.70
C VAL A 143 -9.74 -15.32 6.59
N ARG A 144 -10.49 -14.43 5.95
CA ARG A 144 -11.38 -14.78 4.83
C ARG A 144 -10.62 -15.21 3.57
N LEU A 145 -9.45 -14.63 3.33
CA LEU A 145 -8.58 -14.99 2.21
C LEU A 145 -7.86 -16.32 2.44
N SER A 146 -7.63 -16.67 3.72
CA SER A 146 -6.96 -17.91 4.11
C SER A 146 -7.71 -19.14 3.58
N GLY A 147 -7.00 -20.01 2.87
CA GLY A 147 -7.58 -21.17 2.21
C GLY A 147 -8.37 -20.87 0.91
N GLN A 148 -8.55 -19.60 0.56
CA GLN A 148 -9.21 -19.19 -0.69
C GLN A 148 -8.19 -18.80 -1.76
N VAL A 149 -7.23 -17.96 -1.38
CA VAL A 149 -6.15 -17.50 -2.28
C VAL A 149 -4.82 -17.47 -1.52
N PRO A 150 -3.69 -17.64 -2.23
CA PRO A 150 -2.36 -17.45 -1.62
C PRO A 150 -2.18 -16.00 -1.12
N GLN A 151 -1.63 -15.86 0.08
CA GLN A 151 -1.22 -14.60 0.67
C GLN A 151 0.28 -14.66 0.92
N VAL A 152 1.04 -13.73 0.35
CA VAL A 152 2.50 -13.69 0.44
C VAL A 152 2.95 -12.35 0.99
N CYS A 153 3.73 -12.36 2.06
CA CYS A 153 4.35 -11.16 2.60
C CYS A 153 5.83 -11.09 2.22
N LEU A 154 6.24 -9.95 1.66
CA LEU A 154 7.62 -9.57 1.39
C LEU A 154 7.98 -8.43 2.35
N LEU A 155 8.83 -8.71 3.32
CA LEU A 155 9.24 -7.74 4.35
C LEU A 155 10.46 -6.96 3.88
N PHE A 156 10.30 -5.66 3.61
CA PHE A 156 11.35 -4.76 3.12
C PHE A 156 11.91 -3.83 4.19
N GLY A 157 11.28 -3.76 5.35
CA GLY A 157 11.71 -2.87 6.43
C GLY A 157 10.98 -3.14 7.73
N PRO A 158 10.90 -2.16 8.63
CA PRO A 158 10.13 -2.30 9.85
C PRO A 158 8.70 -2.71 9.57
N SER A 159 8.17 -3.57 10.45
CA SER A 159 6.75 -3.93 10.46
C SER A 159 6.26 -3.85 11.90
N ALA A 160 5.71 -2.68 12.26
CA ALA A 160 5.34 -2.39 13.64
C ALA A 160 3.84 -2.61 13.89
N ALA A 161 3.50 -3.00 15.12
CA ALA A 161 2.13 -3.16 15.59
C ALA A 161 1.27 -4.02 14.65
N GLY A 162 0.14 -3.49 14.14
CA GLY A 162 -0.74 -4.20 13.23
C GLY A 162 -0.10 -4.60 11.90
N GLY A 163 0.91 -3.87 11.42
CA GLY A 163 1.67 -4.22 10.22
C GLY A 163 2.44 -5.55 10.33
N ALA A 164 2.73 -5.99 11.56
CA ALA A 164 3.44 -7.25 11.79
C ALA A 164 2.55 -8.50 11.65
N TYR A 165 1.26 -8.31 11.49
CA TYR A 165 0.28 -9.40 11.33
C TYR A 165 -0.15 -9.65 9.88
N ILE A 166 0.39 -8.85 8.95
CA ILE A 166 0.18 -9.02 7.50
C ILE A 166 1.18 -10.01 6.91
#